data_058692b2eefb040daf19addaeaa6daf6
#
_entry.id   058692b2eefb040daf19addaeaa6daf6
#
_cell.length_a   1.000
_cell.length_b   1.000
_cell.length_c   1.000
_cell.angle_alpha   90.00
_cell.angle_beta   90.00
_cell.angle_gamma   90.00
#
_symmetry.space_group_name_H-M   'P 1'
#
loop_
_entity.id
_entity.type
_entity.pdbx_description
1 polymer ?
#
loop_
_entity_poly.entity_id
_entity_poly.type
_entity_poly.pdbx_seq_one_letter_code
_entity_poly.pdbx_strand_id
1 'polypeptide(L)'
;MRPLILVLALTALQLVPSVPSPGDQLFARFGEYVDALRTQAGIPGVAVAIVGENDLLWERGFGQQDVARGLSSAPDTPFYLDGLTQLFTAAVVLQCAEEGRLSLFDTIGKYDADSPWAGATIGQVLSHAHGAPEAQTFSYQPERLDPLKSAIRVCRGNSYRETIASLLDRLAMTSSVPGADVITLLPPAEGVPDPAAVARYSAVLARLATTYSVSSPGQVTVSPHAATTLTPEAGLVSTVRDFAQFDLALRKGILLRPETLELAWLPARGAGGQALPHGLGWFVQQYNGERIVWQFGVSENASSSIVLTVPARRLTLVLFANSDGLVKLFPLTTGDVTVSPFAKVFLRLFVS
;
A
#
# COMPACT_ATOMS: atom_id res chain seq x y z
N MET A 1 -44.33 -2.90 66.42
CA MET A 1 -43.32 -2.50 65.43
C MET A 1 -43.04 -3.75 64.60
N ARG A 2 -43.52 -3.74 63.29
CA ARG A 2 -43.27 -4.83 62.37
C ARG A 2 -42.17 -4.36 61.43
N PRO A 3 -41.12 -5.10 61.12
CA PRO A 3 -40.12 -4.73 60.18
C PRO A 3 -40.64 -4.93 58.74
N LEU A 4 -40.46 -3.89 57.91
CA LEU A 4 -40.73 -3.89 56.46
C LEU A 4 -39.52 -4.53 55.77
N ILE A 5 -39.69 -5.70 55.16
CA ILE A 5 -38.68 -6.36 54.36
C ILE A 5 -38.78 -5.80 52.93
N LEU A 6 -37.78 -5.01 52.53
CA LEU A 6 -37.65 -4.49 51.15
C LEU A 6 -36.99 -5.58 50.28
N VAL A 7 -37.76 -6.20 49.39
CA VAL A 7 -37.24 -7.15 48.41
C VAL A 7 -36.76 -6.34 47.17
N LEU A 8 -35.44 -6.20 47.01
CA LEU A 8 -34.84 -5.71 45.77
C LEU A 8 -34.88 -6.81 44.69
N ALA A 9 -35.74 -6.67 43.72
CA ALA A 9 -35.70 -7.51 42.49
C ALA A 9 -34.56 -7.05 41.59
N LEU A 10 -33.47 -7.80 41.50
CA LEU A 10 -32.43 -7.66 40.50
C LEU A 10 -33.00 -8.18 39.16
N THR A 11 -33.37 -7.31 38.24
CA THR A 11 -33.64 -7.66 36.86
C THR A 11 -32.31 -7.88 36.15
N ALA A 12 -31.94 -9.14 35.89
CA ALA A 12 -30.82 -9.50 35.05
C ALA A 12 -31.17 -9.11 33.59
N LEU A 13 -30.48 -8.09 33.09
CA LEU A 13 -30.56 -7.72 31.68
C LEU A 13 -29.88 -8.84 30.87
N GLN A 14 -30.65 -9.73 30.24
CA GLN A 14 -30.12 -10.74 29.32
C GLN A 14 -29.67 -10.03 28.07
N LEU A 15 -28.35 -9.94 27.87
CA LEU A 15 -27.74 -9.57 26.56
C LEU A 15 -28.13 -10.65 25.54
N VAL A 16 -29.17 -10.39 24.76
CA VAL A 16 -29.49 -11.21 23.58
C VAL A 16 -28.35 -10.99 22.57
N PRO A 17 -27.62 -12.04 22.14
CA PRO A 17 -26.60 -11.87 21.12
C PRO A 17 -27.29 -11.37 19.85
N SER A 18 -26.84 -10.21 19.34
CA SER A 18 -27.33 -9.66 18.08
C SER A 18 -26.98 -10.61 16.94
N VAL A 19 -27.96 -10.93 16.09
CA VAL A 19 -27.69 -11.68 14.86
C VAL A 19 -26.81 -10.82 13.97
N PRO A 20 -25.63 -11.33 13.48
CA PRO A 20 -24.75 -10.55 12.63
C PRO A 20 -25.49 -10.06 11.39
N SER A 21 -25.22 -8.80 10.99
CA SER A 21 -25.78 -8.25 9.74
C SER A 21 -25.27 -9.04 8.52
N PRO A 22 -25.96 -8.98 7.37
CA PRO A 22 -25.46 -9.59 6.13
C PRO A 22 -24.07 -9.08 5.74
N GLY A 23 -23.75 -7.81 6.04
CA GLY A 23 -22.42 -7.23 5.85
C GLY A 23 -21.36 -7.88 6.74
N ASP A 24 -21.68 -8.07 8.05
CA ASP A 24 -20.77 -8.73 8.99
C ASP A 24 -20.48 -10.18 8.59
N GLN A 25 -21.49 -10.89 8.06
CA GLN A 25 -21.33 -12.25 7.56
C GLN A 25 -20.43 -12.30 6.31
N LEU A 26 -20.54 -11.29 5.42
CA LEU A 26 -19.71 -11.20 4.23
C LEU A 26 -18.23 -10.95 4.59
N PHE A 27 -17.97 -10.02 5.51
CA PHE A 27 -16.62 -9.75 6.02
C PHE A 27 -16.04 -10.96 6.76
N ALA A 28 -16.84 -11.64 7.57
CA ALA A 28 -16.41 -12.85 8.29
C ALA A 28 -15.97 -13.94 7.28
N ARG A 29 -16.80 -14.21 6.26
CA ARG A 29 -16.47 -15.16 5.19
C ARG A 29 -15.23 -14.76 4.41
N PHE A 30 -15.06 -13.47 4.09
CA PHE A 30 -13.86 -12.97 3.44
C PHE A 30 -12.62 -13.25 4.29
N GLY A 31 -12.69 -12.98 5.60
CA GLY A 31 -11.60 -13.26 6.54
C GLY A 31 -11.22 -14.74 6.60
N GLU A 32 -12.20 -15.65 6.60
CA GLU A 32 -11.98 -17.10 6.57
C GLU A 32 -11.22 -17.52 5.29
N TYR A 33 -11.61 -16.97 4.12
CA TYR A 33 -10.92 -17.25 2.87
C TYR A 33 -9.49 -16.71 2.88
N VAL A 34 -9.27 -15.49 3.38
CA VAL A 34 -7.92 -14.91 3.47
C VAL A 34 -7.02 -15.75 4.36
N ASP A 35 -7.51 -16.21 5.53
CA ASP A 35 -6.71 -17.04 6.44
C ASP A 35 -6.42 -18.44 5.86
N ALA A 36 -7.39 -19.03 5.17
CA ALA A 36 -7.17 -20.29 4.47
C ALA A 36 -6.12 -20.17 3.35
N LEU A 37 -6.19 -19.12 2.53
CA LEU A 37 -5.20 -18.83 1.49
C LEU A 37 -3.81 -18.53 2.07
N ARG A 38 -3.75 -17.74 3.15
CA ARG A 38 -2.52 -17.47 3.90
C ARG A 38 -1.86 -18.76 4.36
N THR A 39 -2.66 -19.64 4.97
CA THR A 39 -2.18 -20.94 5.47
C THR A 39 -1.68 -21.82 4.32
N GLN A 40 -2.44 -21.90 3.23
CA GLN A 40 -2.06 -22.67 2.03
C GLN A 40 -0.77 -22.16 1.39
N ALA A 41 -0.57 -20.83 1.35
CA ALA A 41 0.65 -20.20 0.82
C ALA A 41 1.82 -20.26 1.82
N GLY A 42 1.60 -20.71 3.05
CA GLY A 42 2.61 -20.76 4.11
C GLY A 42 3.02 -19.38 4.64
N ILE A 43 2.24 -18.33 4.38
CA ILE A 43 2.54 -16.96 4.82
C ILE A 43 2.43 -16.90 6.35
N PRO A 44 3.50 -16.49 7.09
CA PRO A 44 3.45 -16.46 8.55
C PRO A 44 2.41 -15.48 9.09
N GLY A 45 2.39 -14.25 8.59
CA GLY A 45 1.52 -13.20 9.06
C GLY A 45 0.99 -12.29 7.94
N VAL A 46 -0.27 -11.90 8.05
CA VAL A 46 -0.96 -10.97 7.13
C VAL A 46 -1.78 -9.97 7.93
N ALA A 47 -1.77 -8.72 7.51
CA ALA A 47 -2.76 -7.73 7.90
C ALA A 47 -3.63 -7.36 6.69
N VAL A 48 -4.92 -7.16 6.93
CA VAL A 48 -5.92 -6.89 5.89
C VAL A 48 -6.82 -5.76 6.31
N ALA A 49 -7.19 -4.91 5.36
CA ALA A 49 -8.24 -3.90 5.54
C ALA A 49 -9.14 -3.82 4.30
N ILE A 50 -10.41 -3.51 4.53
CA ILE A 50 -11.37 -3.09 3.50
C ILE A 50 -11.80 -1.67 3.84
N VAL A 51 -11.48 -0.74 2.95
CA VAL A 51 -11.77 0.69 3.07
C VAL A 51 -13.00 1.01 2.23
N GLY A 52 -13.99 1.61 2.86
CA GLY A 52 -15.22 2.07 2.21
C GLY A 52 -15.09 3.49 1.65
N GLU A 53 -16.23 4.10 1.38
CA GLU A 53 -16.29 5.46 0.83
C GLU A 53 -15.70 6.50 1.79
N ASN A 54 -16.03 6.39 3.07
CA ASN A 54 -15.73 7.42 4.06
C ASN A 54 -14.81 6.98 5.20
N ASP A 55 -14.72 5.67 5.41
CA ASP A 55 -14.03 5.08 6.57
C ASP A 55 -13.51 3.67 6.29
N LEU A 56 -12.82 3.14 7.27
CA LEU A 56 -12.38 1.76 7.33
C LEU A 56 -13.57 0.87 7.73
N LEU A 57 -14.05 0.02 6.81
CA LEU A 57 -15.20 -0.84 7.04
C LEU A 57 -14.88 -2.09 7.83
N TRP A 58 -13.70 -2.67 7.57
CA TRP A 58 -13.27 -3.90 8.21
C TRP A 58 -11.75 -4.04 8.15
N GLU A 59 -11.18 -4.60 9.22
CA GLU A 59 -9.75 -4.89 9.30
C GLU A 59 -9.50 -6.13 10.14
N ARG A 60 -8.43 -6.87 9.84
CA ARG A 60 -8.00 -8.03 10.62
C ARG A 60 -6.53 -8.38 10.40
N GLY A 61 -5.88 -8.92 11.45
CA GLY A 61 -4.62 -9.63 11.34
C GLY A 61 -4.83 -11.14 11.39
N PHE A 62 -4.01 -11.89 10.67
CA PHE A 62 -4.02 -13.35 10.64
C PHE A 62 -2.59 -13.87 10.77
N GLY A 63 -2.42 -15.00 11.47
CA GLY A 63 -1.10 -15.59 11.70
C GLY A 63 -0.23 -14.75 12.62
N GLN A 64 1.09 -14.75 12.39
CA GLN A 64 2.09 -14.19 13.31
C GLN A 64 2.96 -13.14 12.62
N GLN A 65 3.09 -11.96 13.24
CA GLN A 65 4.07 -10.95 12.84
C GLN A 65 5.50 -11.37 13.23
N ASP A 66 5.63 -12.20 14.27
CA ASP A 66 6.91 -12.78 14.68
C ASP A 66 6.66 -14.22 15.18
N VAL A 67 7.16 -15.19 14.41
CA VAL A 67 6.95 -16.61 14.68
C VAL A 67 7.75 -17.05 15.91
N ALA A 68 9.00 -16.57 16.05
CA ALA A 68 9.88 -16.97 17.15
C ALA A 68 9.36 -16.49 18.52
N ARG A 69 8.74 -15.30 18.55
CA ARG A 69 8.15 -14.73 19.78
C ARG A 69 6.68 -15.09 19.96
N GLY A 70 6.06 -15.78 19.01
CA GLY A 70 4.63 -16.10 19.04
C GLY A 70 3.72 -14.88 18.98
N LEU A 71 4.17 -13.76 18.41
CA LEU A 71 3.39 -12.52 18.34
C LEU A 71 2.43 -12.55 17.15
N SER A 72 1.13 -12.38 17.43
CA SER A 72 0.10 -12.36 16.40
C SER A 72 0.18 -11.11 15.53
N SER A 73 -0.13 -11.24 14.24
CA SER A 73 -0.37 -10.11 13.35
C SER A 73 -1.66 -9.39 13.74
N ALA A 74 -1.65 -8.07 13.66
CA ALA A 74 -2.80 -7.20 13.92
C ALA A 74 -2.90 -6.11 12.85
N PRO A 75 -4.03 -5.41 12.72
CA PRO A 75 -4.19 -4.33 11.74
C PRO A 75 -3.24 -3.15 11.95
N ASP A 76 -2.71 -2.97 13.15
CA ASP A 76 -1.71 -1.96 13.51
C ASP A 76 -0.26 -2.51 13.53
N THR A 77 -0.05 -3.74 13.08
CA THR A 77 1.29 -4.27 12.82
C THR A 77 1.90 -3.54 11.63
N PRO A 78 3.11 -2.93 11.77
CA PRO A 78 3.82 -2.34 10.66
C PRO A 78 4.42 -3.43 9.76
N PHE A 79 4.37 -3.19 8.44
CA PHE A 79 4.97 -4.02 7.40
C PHE A 79 5.76 -3.16 6.42
N TYR A 80 6.72 -3.74 5.72
CA TYR A 80 7.30 -3.12 4.53
C TYR A 80 6.25 -3.08 3.42
N LEU A 81 6.13 -1.93 2.76
CA LEU A 81 5.17 -1.73 1.65
C LEU A 81 5.75 -2.11 0.29
N ASP A 82 7.06 -2.18 0.18
CA ASP A 82 7.76 -2.45 -1.08
C ASP A 82 7.25 -1.54 -2.21
N GLY A 83 6.82 -2.12 -3.34
CA GLY A 83 6.32 -1.39 -4.50
C GLY A 83 5.09 -0.52 -4.28
N LEU A 84 4.34 -0.66 -3.17
CA LEU A 84 3.27 0.30 -2.84
C LEU A 84 3.82 1.70 -2.49
N THR A 85 5.13 1.84 -2.20
CA THR A 85 5.80 3.14 -2.05
C THR A 85 5.62 4.00 -3.31
N GLN A 86 5.54 3.39 -4.49
CA GLN A 86 5.34 4.08 -5.77
C GLN A 86 4.05 4.92 -5.80
N LEU A 87 3.01 4.52 -5.06
CA LEU A 87 1.75 5.26 -4.98
C LEU A 87 1.95 6.62 -4.29
N PHE A 88 2.76 6.67 -3.24
CA PHE A 88 3.12 7.91 -2.54
C PHE A 88 3.98 8.80 -3.44
N THR A 89 4.93 8.22 -4.16
CA THR A 89 5.74 8.92 -5.17
C THR A 89 4.86 9.52 -6.25
N ALA A 90 3.96 8.74 -6.83
CA ALA A 90 3.03 9.19 -7.86
C ALA A 90 2.14 10.33 -7.34
N ALA A 91 1.59 10.21 -6.14
CA ALA A 91 0.78 11.26 -5.53
C ALA A 91 1.55 12.58 -5.39
N VAL A 92 2.80 12.55 -4.91
CA VAL A 92 3.64 13.75 -4.79
C VAL A 92 3.98 14.36 -6.14
N VAL A 93 4.35 13.54 -7.14
CA VAL A 93 4.64 14.02 -8.51
C VAL A 93 3.41 14.65 -9.15
N LEU A 94 2.25 14.02 -9.00
CA LEU A 94 0.98 14.54 -9.53
C LEU A 94 0.55 15.84 -8.83
N GLN A 95 0.77 15.98 -7.53
CA GLN A 95 0.58 17.27 -6.83
C GLN A 95 1.48 18.35 -7.41
N CYS A 96 2.77 18.03 -7.66
CA CYS A 96 3.69 18.97 -8.29
C CYS A 96 3.22 19.40 -9.69
N ALA A 97 2.62 18.48 -10.44
CA ALA A 97 2.04 18.78 -11.76
C ALA A 97 0.79 19.67 -11.64
N GLU A 98 -0.11 19.40 -10.67
CA GLU A 98 -1.27 20.24 -10.38
C GLU A 98 -0.90 21.67 -10.00
N GLU A 99 0.22 21.84 -9.29
CA GLU A 99 0.76 23.14 -8.87
C GLU A 99 1.53 23.85 -10.01
N GLY A 100 1.67 23.22 -11.18
CA GLY A 100 2.43 23.75 -12.31
C GLY A 100 3.94 23.85 -12.08
N ARG A 101 4.47 23.13 -11.08
CA ARG A 101 5.91 23.14 -10.74
C ARG A 101 6.73 22.16 -11.54
N LEU A 102 6.10 21.19 -12.17
CA LEU A 102 6.66 20.29 -13.17
C LEU A 102 5.60 19.92 -14.21
N SER A 103 6.02 19.33 -15.32
CA SER A 103 5.12 18.76 -16.33
C SER A 103 5.35 17.26 -16.45
N LEU A 104 4.28 16.48 -16.62
CA LEU A 104 4.40 15.05 -16.93
C LEU A 104 5.11 14.78 -18.26
N PHE A 105 5.21 15.78 -19.13
CA PHE A 105 5.98 15.75 -20.39
C PHE A 105 7.45 16.17 -20.22
N ASP A 106 7.85 16.68 -19.06
CA ASP A 106 9.26 16.96 -18.77
C ASP A 106 10.05 15.65 -18.82
N THR A 107 11.22 15.69 -19.43
CA THR A 107 12.14 14.54 -19.41
C THR A 107 12.85 14.42 -18.07
N ILE A 108 13.19 13.20 -17.70
CA ILE A 108 13.99 12.92 -16.48
C ILE A 108 15.31 13.71 -16.52
N GLY A 109 15.96 13.80 -17.68
CA GLY A 109 17.21 14.54 -17.86
C GLY A 109 17.17 16.03 -17.52
N LYS A 110 15.97 16.64 -17.45
CA LYS A 110 15.79 18.00 -16.93
C LYS A 110 16.13 18.12 -15.45
N TYR A 111 15.98 17.04 -14.69
CA TYR A 111 16.13 16.97 -13.24
C TYR A 111 17.34 16.13 -12.81
N ASP A 112 17.70 15.15 -13.63
CA ASP A 112 18.80 14.22 -13.43
C ASP A 112 19.41 13.87 -14.80
N ALA A 113 20.41 14.68 -15.22
CA ALA A 113 21.03 14.54 -16.53
C ALA A 113 21.85 13.25 -16.68
N ASP A 114 22.34 12.71 -15.58
CA ASP A 114 23.18 11.50 -15.57
C ASP A 114 22.35 10.21 -15.46
N SER A 115 21.03 10.33 -15.33
CA SER A 115 20.13 9.17 -15.26
C SER A 115 20.20 8.33 -16.55
N PRO A 116 20.25 6.99 -16.46
CA PRO A 116 20.16 6.12 -17.63
C PRO A 116 18.79 6.27 -18.35
N TRP A 117 17.82 6.91 -17.73
CA TRP A 117 16.49 7.19 -18.30
C TRP A 117 16.26 8.67 -18.61
N ALA A 118 17.33 9.47 -18.76
CA ALA A 118 17.26 10.91 -18.99
C ALA A 118 16.31 11.31 -20.13
N GLY A 119 16.19 10.48 -21.17
CA GLY A 119 15.29 10.72 -22.31
C GLY A 119 13.82 10.37 -22.06
N ALA A 120 13.49 9.64 -20.99
CA ALA A 120 12.12 9.29 -20.68
C ALA A 120 11.38 10.49 -20.06
N THR A 121 10.08 10.63 -20.33
CA THR A 121 9.25 11.62 -19.63
C THR A 121 8.82 11.13 -18.25
N ILE A 122 8.50 12.05 -17.34
CA ILE A 122 7.93 11.72 -16.02
C ILE A 122 6.69 10.85 -16.17
N GLY A 123 5.80 11.16 -17.12
CA GLY A 123 4.60 10.36 -17.39
C GLY A 123 4.93 8.93 -17.83
N GLN A 124 5.95 8.75 -18.66
CA GLN A 124 6.42 7.41 -19.06
C GLN A 124 7.01 6.62 -17.90
N VAL A 125 7.76 7.29 -17.03
CA VAL A 125 8.32 6.64 -15.83
C VAL A 125 7.19 6.18 -14.90
N LEU A 126 6.22 7.03 -14.58
CA LEU A 126 5.08 6.69 -13.72
C LEU A 126 4.20 5.58 -14.32
N SER A 127 4.14 5.46 -15.64
CA SER A 127 3.33 4.43 -16.31
C SER A 127 4.11 3.18 -16.70
N HIS A 128 5.38 3.07 -16.33
CA HIS A 128 6.29 2.00 -16.78
C HIS A 128 6.28 1.81 -18.30
N ALA A 129 6.05 2.89 -19.04
CA ALA A 129 6.04 2.89 -20.49
C ALA A 129 7.41 3.21 -21.07
N HIS A 130 7.74 2.62 -22.22
CA HIS A 130 9.05 2.72 -22.87
C HIS A 130 8.91 3.01 -24.35
N GLY A 131 9.95 3.63 -24.92
CA GLY A 131 10.02 3.91 -26.34
C GLY A 131 9.42 5.26 -26.73
N ALA A 132 9.56 5.62 -27.99
CA ALA A 132 8.92 6.80 -28.55
C ALA A 132 7.39 6.66 -28.55
N PRO A 133 6.62 7.76 -28.57
CA PRO A 133 5.16 7.70 -28.53
C PRO A 133 4.51 6.74 -29.53
N GLU A 134 5.07 6.64 -30.71
CA GLU A 134 4.60 5.77 -31.79
C GLU A 134 5.00 4.29 -31.63
N ALA A 135 5.93 4.01 -30.72
CA ALA A 135 6.46 2.66 -30.45
C ALA A 135 6.39 2.30 -28.94
N GLN A 136 5.52 2.97 -28.20
CA GLN A 136 5.45 2.82 -26.75
C GLN A 136 4.97 1.43 -26.32
N THR A 137 5.73 0.80 -25.42
CA THR A 137 5.44 -0.52 -24.84
C THR A 137 5.47 -0.46 -23.31
N PHE A 138 4.91 -1.44 -22.65
CA PHE A 138 4.94 -1.58 -21.19
C PHE A 138 5.99 -2.59 -20.75
N SER A 139 6.73 -2.24 -19.69
CA SER A 139 7.57 -3.16 -18.92
C SER A 139 7.69 -2.67 -17.50
N TYR A 140 7.25 -3.48 -16.54
CA TYR A 140 7.30 -3.11 -15.12
C TYR A 140 8.75 -3.11 -14.63
N GLN A 141 9.27 -1.92 -14.36
CA GLN A 141 10.65 -1.66 -13.92
C GLN A 141 10.63 -0.61 -12.80
N PRO A 142 10.44 -1.00 -11.54
CA PRO A 142 10.33 -0.08 -10.41
C PRO A 142 11.52 0.86 -10.26
N GLU A 143 12.74 0.38 -10.53
CA GLU A 143 13.98 1.14 -10.43
C GLU A 143 14.02 2.40 -11.32
N ARG A 144 13.16 2.47 -12.34
CA ARG A 144 13.04 3.67 -13.19
C ARG A 144 12.44 4.87 -12.45
N LEU A 145 11.81 4.64 -11.30
CA LEU A 145 11.24 5.73 -10.51
C LEU A 145 12.32 6.47 -9.70
N ASP A 146 13.50 5.87 -9.46
CA ASP A 146 14.54 6.49 -8.62
C ASP A 146 14.88 7.94 -8.97
N PRO A 147 15.04 8.33 -10.26
CA PRO A 147 15.32 9.73 -10.63
C PRO A 147 14.21 10.71 -10.27
N LEU A 148 12.98 10.26 -9.99
CA LEU A 148 11.89 11.15 -9.57
C LEU A 148 12.20 11.87 -8.26
N LYS A 149 13.10 11.35 -7.42
CA LYS A 149 13.58 12.03 -6.19
C LYS A 149 14.16 13.41 -6.51
N SER A 150 14.87 13.56 -7.64
CA SER A 150 15.44 14.83 -8.08
C SER A 150 14.35 15.80 -8.55
N ALA A 151 13.35 15.32 -9.32
CA ALA A 151 12.22 16.14 -9.74
C ALA A 151 11.38 16.61 -8.53
N ILE A 152 11.15 15.70 -7.56
CA ILE A 152 10.43 16.01 -6.30
C ILE A 152 11.22 17.06 -5.49
N ARG A 153 12.54 16.93 -5.38
CA ARG A 153 13.40 17.92 -4.70
C ARG A 153 13.25 19.31 -5.33
N VAL A 154 13.30 19.41 -6.66
CA VAL A 154 13.12 20.69 -7.35
C VAL A 154 11.74 21.28 -7.10
N CYS A 155 10.69 20.42 -7.10
CA CYS A 155 9.34 20.87 -6.84
C CYS A 155 9.12 21.31 -5.38
N ARG A 156 9.57 20.50 -4.41
CA ARG A 156 9.25 20.66 -2.98
C ARG A 156 10.28 21.49 -2.21
N GLY A 157 11.50 21.60 -2.70
CA GLY A 157 12.62 22.27 -2.01
C GLY A 157 13.27 21.44 -0.90
N ASN A 158 12.77 20.20 -0.66
CA ASN A 158 13.22 19.27 0.36
C ASN A 158 13.65 17.95 -0.26
N SER A 159 14.38 17.12 0.48
CA SER A 159 14.68 15.75 0.04
C SER A 159 13.41 14.92 -0.15
N TYR A 160 13.52 13.84 -0.89
CA TYR A 160 12.40 12.89 -1.09
C TYR A 160 11.89 12.36 0.27
N ARG A 161 12.79 11.97 1.18
CA ARG A 161 12.44 11.46 2.50
C ARG A 161 11.68 12.49 3.35
N GLU A 162 12.13 13.74 3.39
CA GLU A 162 11.45 14.82 4.10
C GLU A 162 10.07 15.10 3.51
N THR A 163 9.96 15.04 2.20
CA THR A 163 8.67 15.20 1.50
C THR A 163 7.69 14.08 1.88
N ILE A 164 8.13 12.82 1.89
CA ILE A 164 7.29 11.69 2.31
C ILE A 164 6.98 11.78 3.82
N ALA A 165 7.94 12.10 4.68
CA ALA A 165 7.70 12.29 6.12
C ALA A 165 6.60 13.33 6.37
N SER A 166 6.70 14.49 5.69
CA SER A 166 5.68 15.55 5.76
C SER A 166 4.31 15.08 5.26
N LEU A 167 4.26 14.25 4.22
CA LEU A 167 3.01 13.66 3.72
C LEU A 167 2.38 12.73 4.78
N LEU A 168 3.18 11.85 5.39
CA LEU A 168 2.72 10.95 6.45
C LEU A 168 2.15 11.73 7.64
N ASP A 169 2.83 12.80 8.07
CA ASP A 169 2.39 13.65 9.19
C ASP A 169 1.07 14.37 8.86
N ARG A 170 0.92 14.95 7.66
CA ARG A 170 -0.33 15.58 7.21
C ARG A 170 -1.51 14.64 7.17
N LEU A 171 -1.28 13.35 6.90
CA LEU A 171 -2.32 12.32 6.86
C LEU A 171 -2.51 11.62 8.21
N ALA A 172 -1.84 12.07 9.28
CA ALA A 172 -1.85 11.43 10.59
C ALA A 172 -1.47 9.93 10.54
N MET A 173 -0.59 9.53 9.62
CA MET A 173 -0.07 8.18 9.46
C MET A 173 1.04 7.92 10.49
N THR A 174 0.68 7.93 11.77
CA THR A 174 1.61 7.95 12.91
C THR A 174 2.33 6.61 13.13
N SER A 175 1.83 5.53 12.54
CA SER A 175 2.44 4.20 12.55
C SER A 175 3.18 3.87 11.24
N SER A 176 3.57 4.91 10.48
CA SER A 176 4.33 4.79 9.25
C SER A 176 5.72 5.41 9.39
N VAL A 177 6.71 4.85 8.67
CA VAL A 177 8.11 5.26 8.77
C VAL A 177 8.71 5.44 7.37
N PRO A 178 9.34 6.59 7.07
CA PRO A 178 9.91 6.88 5.76
C PRO A 178 11.30 6.22 5.59
N GLY A 179 11.32 4.88 5.54
CA GLY A 179 12.52 4.04 5.49
C GLY A 179 12.95 3.52 6.88
N ALA A 180 13.21 2.22 6.98
CA ALA A 180 13.61 1.63 8.26
C ALA A 180 15.00 2.10 8.75
N ASP A 181 15.84 2.58 7.83
CA ASP A 181 17.15 3.16 8.12
C ASP A 181 17.10 4.57 8.75
N VAL A 182 15.94 5.24 8.73
CA VAL A 182 15.79 6.65 9.13
C VAL A 182 16.28 6.93 10.56
N ILE A 183 16.13 5.99 11.47
CA ILE A 183 16.58 6.15 12.88
C ILE A 183 18.10 6.02 13.05
N THR A 184 18.82 5.61 12.03
CA THR A 184 20.29 5.47 12.02
C THR A 184 20.99 6.59 11.25
N LEU A 185 20.22 7.50 10.64
CA LEU A 185 20.77 8.61 9.88
C LEU A 185 21.42 9.63 10.82
N LEU A 186 22.59 10.09 10.42
CA LEU A 186 23.35 11.13 11.11
C LEU A 186 23.70 12.26 10.13
N PRO A 187 23.79 13.52 10.62
CA PRO A 187 24.28 14.61 9.78
C PRO A 187 25.68 14.27 9.18
N PRO A 188 25.95 14.62 7.91
CA PRO A 188 25.18 15.52 7.02
C PRO A 188 24.15 14.81 6.12
N ALA A 189 23.70 13.58 6.44
CA ALA A 189 22.70 12.89 5.61
C ALA A 189 21.42 13.72 5.48
N GLU A 190 20.76 13.61 4.33
CA GLU A 190 19.48 14.28 4.10
C GLU A 190 18.34 13.54 4.80
N GLY A 191 17.34 14.30 5.26
CA GLY A 191 16.15 13.73 5.89
C GLY A 191 16.43 13.12 7.27
N VAL A 192 17.45 13.58 7.97
CA VAL A 192 17.68 13.25 9.40
C VAL A 192 16.49 13.79 10.20
N PRO A 193 15.72 12.90 10.88
CA PRO A 193 14.56 13.31 11.64
C PRO A 193 14.96 14.05 12.93
N ASP A 194 14.05 14.87 13.44
CA ASP A 194 14.19 15.45 14.77
C ASP A 194 14.06 14.36 15.88
N PRO A 195 14.47 14.67 17.14
CA PRO A 195 14.43 13.68 18.22
C PRO A 195 13.03 13.10 18.51
N ALA A 196 11.97 13.88 18.33
CA ALA A 196 10.60 13.41 18.56
C ALA A 196 10.16 12.43 17.46
N ALA A 197 10.51 12.73 16.21
CA ALA A 197 10.29 11.82 15.08
C ALA A 197 11.12 10.54 15.23
N VAL A 198 12.40 10.62 15.67
CA VAL A 198 13.22 9.43 15.96
C VAL A 198 12.56 8.54 17.00
N ALA A 199 12.06 9.11 18.10
CA ALA A 199 11.37 8.32 19.14
C ALA A 199 10.12 7.63 18.60
N ARG A 200 9.30 8.34 17.82
CA ARG A 200 8.10 7.77 17.17
C ARG A 200 8.47 6.63 16.20
N TYR A 201 9.42 6.88 15.29
CA TYR A 201 9.84 5.87 14.30
C TYR A 201 10.44 4.63 14.97
N SER A 202 11.26 4.83 16.03
CA SER A 202 11.82 3.71 16.80
C SER A 202 10.72 2.86 17.45
N ALA A 203 9.68 3.48 18.01
CA ALA A 203 8.54 2.77 18.58
C ALA A 203 7.75 1.97 17.55
N VAL A 204 7.60 2.49 16.31
CA VAL A 204 6.96 1.78 15.20
C VAL A 204 7.83 0.61 14.75
N LEU A 205 9.13 0.85 14.51
CA LEU A 205 10.06 -0.18 14.04
C LEU A 205 10.27 -1.32 15.05
N ALA A 206 10.14 -1.04 16.36
CA ALA A 206 10.17 -2.07 17.40
C ALA A 206 9.02 -3.10 17.27
N ARG A 207 7.93 -2.75 16.56
CA ARG A 207 6.78 -3.62 16.28
C ARG A 207 6.74 -4.13 14.83
N LEU A 208 7.74 -3.76 14.01
CA LEU A 208 7.80 -4.17 12.61
C LEU A 208 7.72 -5.69 12.50
N ALA A 209 6.89 -6.18 11.60
CA ALA A 209 6.77 -7.60 11.33
C ALA A 209 8.10 -8.17 10.87
N THR A 210 8.53 -9.26 11.51
CA THR A 210 9.71 -10.01 11.11
C THR A 210 9.47 -10.62 9.74
N THR A 211 10.39 -10.41 8.81
CA THR A 211 10.29 -10.90 7.43
C THR A 211 10.82 -12.35 7.31
N TYR A 212 10.15 -13.12 6.45
CA TYR A 212 10.41 -14.56 6.31
C TYR A 212 10.53 -15.00 4.85
N SER A 213 11.49 -15.87 4.60
CA SER A 213 11.50 -16.75 3.44
C SER A 213 10.67 -17.99 3.73
N VAL A 214 9.84 -18.39 2.77
CA VAL A 214 8.96 -19.57 2.85
C VAL A 214 9.43 -20.58 1.82
N SER A 215 9.96 -21.73 2.25
CA SER A 215 10.39 -22.84 1.38
C SER A 215 9.22 -23.82 1.11
N SER A 216 8.38 -24.03 2.11
CA SER A 216 7.10 -24.78 2.01
C SER A 216 6.19 -24.37 3.16
N PRO A 217 4.87 -24.66 3.10
CA PRO A 217 3.95 -24.34 4.20
C PRO A 217 4.46 -24.89 5.54
N GLY A 218 4.59 -23.98 6.53
CA GLY A 218 5.14 -24.30 7.86
C GLY A 218 6.67 -24.31 7.97
N GLN A 219 7.41 -24.17 6.88
CA GLN A 219 8.87 -24.06 6.89
C GLN A 219 9.28 -22.63 6.56
N VAL A 220 9.43 -21.82 7.59
CA VAL A 220 9.80 -20.41 7.50
C VAL A 220 11.16 -20.15 8.11
N THR A 221 11.93 -19.28 7.48
CA THR A 221 13.23 -18.83 7.96
C THR A 221 13.25 -17.31 7.97
N VAL A 222 13.73 -16.72 9.07
CA VAL A 222 13.92 -15.25 9.13
C VAL A 222 14.82 -14.82 7.97
N SER A 223 14.37 -13.84 7.23
CA SER A 223 15.09 -13.33 6.06
C SER A 223 15.20 -11.80 6.17
N PRO A 224 16.40 -11.23 5.98
CA PRO A 224 16.55 -9.77 6.03
C PRO A 224 15.83 -9.13 4.86
N HIS A 225 15.20 -7.97 5.11
CA HIS A 225 14.63 -7.16 4.05
C HIS A 225 15.73 -6.37 3.33
N ALA A 226 15.75 -6.43 2.00
CA ALA A 226 16.82 -5.80 1.20
C ALA A 226 16.69 -4.28 1.13
N ALA A 227 15.46 -3.73 1.00
CA ALA A 227 15.19 -2.32 0.82
C ALA A 227 14.79 -1.64 2.14
N THR A 228 15.76 -1.30 2.98
CA THR A 228 15.52 -0.58 4.23
C THR A 228 15.52 0.94 4.07
N THR A 229 16.19 1.45 3.03
CA THR A 229 16.24 2.86 2.66
C THR A 229 15.02 3.26 1.85
N LEU A 230 14.47 4.44 2.13
CA LEU A 230 13.36 4.97 1.35
C LEU A 230 13.84 5.47 -0.02
N THR A 231 13.27 4.90 -1.06
CA THR A 231 13.44 5.32 -2.46
C THR A 231 12.06 5.53 -3.11
N PRO A 232 11.95 6.18 -4.28
CA PRO A 232 10.69 6.35 -4.98
C PRO A 232 9.93 5.04 -5.30
N GLU A 233 10.63 3.93 -5.39
CA GLU A 233 10.06 2.62 -5.70
C GLU A 233 9.78 1.75 -4.47
N ALA A 234 10.47 1.96 -3.34
CA ALA A 234 10.38 1.06 -2.16
C ALA A 234 10.81 1.72 -0.84
N GLY A 235 10.75 0.95 0.26
CA GLY A 235 11.34 1.28 1.55
C GLY A 235 10.38 1.91 2.56
N LEU A 236 9.15 2.28 2.18
CA LEU A 236 8.15 2.77 3.13
C LEU A 236 7.68 1.61 4.04
N VAL A 237 7.57 1.89 5.33
CA VAL A 237 6.95 1.00 6.33
C VAL A 237 5.61 1.61 6.74
N SER A 238 4.55 0.78 6.83
CA SER A 238 3.22 1.26 7.25
C SER A 238 2.35 0.13 7.81
N THR A 239 1.18 0.49 8.32
CA THR A 239 0.10 -0.43 8.72
C THR A 239 -1.06 -0.35 7.74
N VAL A 240 -1.95 -1.34 7.73
CA VAL A 240 -3.17 -1.27 6.88
C VAL A 240 -4.09 -0.12 7.31
N ARG A 241 -4.06 0.28 8.59
CA ARG A 241 -4.81 1.44 9.11
C ARG A 241 -4.29 2.76 8.56
N ASP A 242 -2.99 2.97 8.63
CA ASP A 242 -2.38 4.18 8.09
C ASP A 242 -2.54 4.25 6.57
N PHE A 243 -2.36 3.12 5.88
CA PHE A 243 -2.57 3.08 4.43
C PHE A 243 -4.02 3.42 4.05
N ALA A 244 -5.00 3.03 4.88
CA ALA A 244 -6.39 3.42 4.67
C ALA A 244 -6.58 4.96 4.74
N GLN A 245 -5.81 5.69 5.57
CA GLN A 245 -5.83 7.16 5.57
C GLN A 245 -5.33 7.74 4.25
N PHE A 246 -4.26 7.17 3.70
CA PHE A 246 -3.73 7.56 2.40
C PHE A 246 -4.77 7.31 1.28
N ASP A 247 -5.38 6.13 1.23
CA ASP A 247 -6.42 5.76 0.24
C ASP A 247 -7.64 6.70 0.33
N LEU A 248 -8.13 6.94 1.54
CA LEU A 248 -9.24 7.87 1.77
C LEU A 248 -8.88 9.31 1.35
N ALA A 249 -7.68 9.78 1.66
CA ALA A 249 -7.22 11.11 1.28
C ALA A 249 -7.11 11.29 -0.24
N LEU A 250 -6.68 10.25 -0.96
CA LEU A 250 -6.71 10.23 -2.44
C LEU A 250 -8.14 10.34 -2.96
N ARG A 251 -9.02 9.42 -2.55
CA ARG A 251 -10.39 9.32 -3.09
C ARG A 251 -11.31 10.48 -2.67
N LYS A 252 -11.03 11.14 -1.56
CA LYS A 252 -11.74 12.35 -1.09
C LYS A 252 -11.21 13.66 -1.71
N GLY A 253 -10.24 13.60 -2.61
CA GLY A 253 -9.68 14.81 -3.23
C GLY A 253 -8.81 15.66 -2.29
N ILE A 254 -8.34 15.09 -1.16
CA ILE A 254 -7.47 15.80 -0.19
C ILE A 254 -6.04 15.88 -0.70
N LEU A 255 -5.55 14.81 -1.35
CA LEU A 255 -4.19 14.74 -1.88
C LEU A 255 -4.11 15.20 -3.33
N LEU A 256 -5.04 14.80 -4.15
CA LEU A 256 -5.12 15.12 -5.57
C LEU A 256 -6.54 15.57 -5.90
N ARG A 257 -6.66 16.48 -6.84
CA ARG A 257 -7.98 16.81 -7.41
C ARG A 257 -8.60 15.57 -8.04
N PRO A 258 -9.93 15.41 -7.99
CA PRO A 258 -10.61 14.26 -8.59
C PRO A 258 -10.23 14.03 -10.06
N GLU A 259 -10.10 15.11 -10.84
CA GLU A 259 -9.74 15.05 -12.26
C GLU A 259 -8.32 14.50 -12.47
N THR A 260 -7.38 14.86 -11.60
CA THR A 260 -6.01 14.36 -11.66
C THR A 260 -5.95 12.88 -11.26
N LEU A 261 -6.72 12.48 -10.26
CA LEU A 261 -6.81 11.07 -9.86
C LEU A 261 -7.44 10.23 -10.97
N GLU A 262 -8.51 10.72 -11.60
CA GLU A 262 -9.12 10.06 -12.77
C GLU A 262 -8.12 9.93 -13.93
N LEU A 263 -7.34 10.98 -14.23
CA LEU A 263 -6.27 10.93 -15.22
C LEU A 263 -5.22 9.87 -14.87
N ALA A 264 -4.81 9.79 -13.59
CA ALA A 264 -3.85 8.79 -13.14
C ALA A 264 -4.35 7.35 -13.30
N TRP A 265 -5.66 7.16 -13.26
CA TRP A 265 -6.34 5.88 -13.43
C TRP A 265 -6.76 5.61 -14.89
N LEU A 266 -6.28 6.37 -15.85
CA LEU A 266 -6.41 6.04 -17.26
C LEU A 266 -5.19 5.21 -17.69
N PRO A 267 -5.40 4.11 -18.42
CA PRO A 267 -4.32 3.35 -19.02
C PRO A 267 -3.47 4.21 -19.95
N ALA A 268 -2.14 4.13 -19.83
CA ALA A 268 -1.26 4.68 -20.84
C ALA A 268 -1.53 4.05 -22.23
N ARG A 269 -1.13 4.73 -23.30
CA ARG A 269 -1.38 4.26 -24.68
C ARG A 269 -0.10 3.69 -25.28
N GLY A 270 -0.20 2.51 -25.85
CA GLY A 270 0.87 1.88 -26.63
C GLY A 270 0.92 2.36 -28.09
N ALA A 271 1.87 1.82 -28.83
CA ALA A 271 2.20 2.20 -30.22
C ALA A 271 1.00 2.18 -31.19
N GLY A 272 0.09 1.22 -31.04
CA GLY A 272 -1.13 1.11 -31.87
C GLY A 272 -2.36 1.79 -31.24
N GLY A 273 -2.18 2.65 -30.22
CA GLY A 273 -3.29 3.23 -29.46
C GLY A 273 -3.94 2.28 -28.46
N GLN A 274 -3.47 1.03 -28.35
CA GLN A 274 -3.96 0.06 -27.38
C GLN A 274 -3.70 0.53 -25.95
N ALA A 275 -4.59 0.16 -25.03
CA ALA A 275 -4.37 0.41 -23.61
C ALA A 275 -3.21 -0.44 -23.09
N LEU A 276 -2.26 0.20 -22.40
CA LEU A 276 -1.24 -0.49 -21.61
C LEU A 276 -1.81 -0.81 -20.22
N PRO A 277 -1.27 -1.80 -19.48
CA PRO A 277 -1.88 -2.24 -18.22
C PRO A 277 -1.66 -1.26 -17.04
N HIS A 278 -1.02 -0.11 -17.28
CA HIS A 278 -0.63 0.82 -16.22
C HIS A 278 -0.98 2.28 -16.57
N GLY A 279 -1.46 3.02 -15.60
CA GLY A 279 -1.64 4.47 -15.64
C GLY A 279 -0.48 5.18 -14.92
N LEU A 280 -0.72 6.33 -14.29
CA LEU A 280 0.34 7.12 -13.64
C LEU A 280 0.54 6.67 -12.17
N GLY A 281 1.17 5.52 -11.97
CA GLY A 281 1.48 4.93 -10.66
C GLY A 281 0.60 3.72 -10.29
N TRP A 282 -0.45 3.42 -11.04
CA TRP A 282 -1.38 2.32 -10.79
C TRP A 282 -1.49 1.39 -11.98
N PHE A 283 -1.59 0.10 -11.75
CA PHE A 283 -2.15 -0.82 -12.72
C PHE A 283 -3.64 -0.54 -12.90
N VAL A 284 -4.12 -0.71 -14.13
CA VAL A 284 -5.52 -0.46 -14.51
C VAL A 284 -6.01 -1.60 -15.38
N GLN A 285 -7.10 -2.26 -14.97
CA GLN A 285 -7.74 -3.31 -15.77
C GLN A 285 -9.26 -3.27 -15.61
N GLN A 286 -9.96 -4.07 -16.43
CA GLN A 286 -11.41 -4.28 -16.34
C GLN A 286 -11.70 -5.64 -15.68
N TYR A 287 -12.70 -5.65 -14.80
CA TYR A 287 -13.25 -6.86 -14.22
C TYR A 287 -14.78 -6.79 -14.19
N ASN A 288 -15.48 -7.71 -14.84
CA ASN A 288 -16.95 -7.71 -14.95
C ASN A 288 -17.53 -6.36 -15.41
N GLY A 289 -16.86 -5.66 -16.33
CA GLY A 289 -17.28 -4.34 -16.83
C GLY A 289 -16.95 -3.16 -15.91
N GLU A 290 -16.40 -3.39 -14.74
CA GLU A 290 -15.96 -2.33 -13.83
C GLU A 290 -14.44 -2.14 -13.92
N ARG A 291 -13.99 -0.87 -13.91
CA ARG A 291 -12.58 -0.53 -13.79
C ARG A 291 -12.10 -0.88 -12.39
N ILE A 292 -10.97 -1.57 -12.32
CA ILE A 292 -10.21 -1.77 -11.09
C ILE A 292 -8.83 -1.15 -11.26
N VAL A 293 -8.35 -0.52 -10.19
CA VAL A 293 -7.01 0.08 -10.11
C VAL A 293 -6.27 -0.54 -8.94
N TRP A 294 -5.01 -0.88 -9.14
CA TRP A 294 -4.30 -1.66 -8.15
C TRP A 294 -2.79 -1.47 -8.24
N GLN A 295 -2.09 -1.85 -7.21
CA GLN A 295 -0.64 -1.92 -7.17
C GLN A 295 -0.22 -3.03 -6.22
N PHE A 296 1.00 -3.50 -6.38
CA PHE A 296 1.60 -4.51 -5.52
C PHE A 296 3.03 -4.13 -5.14
N GLY A 297 3.51 -4.72 -4.06
CA GLY A 297 4.89 -4.68 -3.64
C GLY A 297 5.39 -6.08 -3.35
N VAL A 298 6.65 -6.32 -3.63
CA VAL A 298 7.34 -7.55 -3.27
C VAL A 298 8.82 -7.30 -3.04
N SER A 299 9.32 -7.85 -1.95
CA SER A 299 10.74 -8.07 -1.71
C SER A 299 10.94 -9.58 -1.64
N GLU A 300 11.75 -10.10 -2.55
CA GLU A 300 11.96 -11.54 -2.70
C GLU A 300 12.42 -12.15 -1.36
N ASN A 301 11.77 -13.24 -0.97
CA ASN A 301 11.99 -13.95 0.30
C ASN A 301 11.82 -13.10 1.57
N ALA A 302 11.06 -11.99 1.54
CA ALA A 302 10.94 -11.11 2.70
C ALA A 302 9.52 -10.60 2.96
N SER A 303 8.89 -9.92 2.01
CA SER A 303 7.58 -9.26 2.21
C SER A 303 6.80 -9.14 0.92
N SER A 304 5.50 -8.92 1.04
CA SER A 304 4.65 -8.59 -0.10
C SER A 304 3.42 -7.79 0.33
N SER A 305 2.89 -7.02 -0.61
CA SER A 305 1.73 -6.18 -0.38
C SER A 305 0.87 -6.07 -1.64
N ILE A 306 -0.44 -5.88 -1.46
CA ILE A 306 -1.39 -5.65 -2.56
C ILE A 306 -2.39 -4.59 -2.09
N VAL A 307 -2.67 -3.63 -2.96
CA VAL A 307 -3.82 -2.74 -2.85
C VAL A 307 -4.66 -2.84 -4.12
N LEU A 308 -5.98 -2.91 -3.98
CA LEU A 308 -6.91 -2.99 -5.10
C LEU A 308 -8.13 -2.13 -4.80
N THR A 309 -8.39 -1.14 -5.63
CA THR A 309 -9.53 -0.24 -5.53
C THR A 309 -10.51 -0.50 -6.66
N VAL A 310 -11.80 -0.54 -6.34
CA VAL A 310 -12.92 -0.58 -7.29
C VAL A 310 -13.65 0.76 -7.19
N PRO A 311 -13.31 1.74 -8.04
CA PRO A 311 -13.81 3.11 -7.91
C PRO A 311 -15.34 3.19 -7.94
N ALA A 312 -16.00 2.43 -8.83
CA ALA A 312 -17.46 2.39 -8.94
C ALA A 312 -18.17 1.89 -7.67
N ARG A 313 -17.50 1.04 -6.88
CA ARG A 313 -17.99 0.49 -5.61
C ARG A 313 -17.50 1.28 -4.40
N ARG A 314 -16.56 2.23 -4.61
CA ARG A 314 -15.92 3.00 -3.55
C ARG A 314 -15.28 2.10 -2.47
N LEU A 315 -14.75 0.96 -2.91
CA LEU A 315 -14.12 -0.03 -2.05
C LEU A 315 -12.65 -0.20 -2.41
N THR A 316 -11.82 -0.32 -1.37
CA THR A 316 -10.40 -0.65 -1.50
C THR A 316 -10.05 -1.82 -0.59
N LEU A 317 -9.39 -2.83 -1.14
CA LEU A 317 -8.71 -3.90 -0.40
C LEU A 317 -7.26 -3.50 -0.17
N VAL A 318 -6.77 -3.68 1.05
CA VAL A 318 -5.36 -3.53 1.44
C VAL A 318 -4.89 -4.82 2.09
N LEU A 319 -3.76 -5.36 1.63
CA LEU A 319 -3.15 -6.60 2.12
C LEU A 319 -1.65 -6.41 2.30
N PHE A 320 -1.12 -6.70 3.50
CA PHE A 320 0.32 -6.70 3.79
C PHE A 320 0.72 -8.03 4.40
N ALA A 321 1.84 -8.59 3.98
CA ALA A 321 2.38 -9.87 4.45
C ALA A 321 3.88 -9.79 4.76
N ASN A 322 4.31 -10.55 5.75
CA ASN A 322 5.71 -10.66 6.14
C ASN A 322 6.48 -11.80 5.43
N SER A 323 6.02 -12.16 4.24
CA SER A 323 6.73 -12.98 3.25
C SER A 323 6.29 -12.58 1.85
N ASP A 324 6.99 -13.04 0.82
CA ASP A 324 6.66 -12.79 -0.59
C ASP A 324 5.43 -13.56 -1.11
N GLY A 325 4.74 -14.29 -0.23
CA GLY A 325 3.70 -15.26 -0.59
C GLY A 325 2.43 -14.68 -1.23
N LEU A 326 2.14 -13.36 -1.13
CA LEU A 326 1.02 -12.75 -1.85
C LEU A 326 1.28 -12.63 -3.36
N VAL A 327 2.57 -12.61 -3.77
CA VAL A 327 3.00 -12.24 -5.12
C VAL A 327 3.83 -13.34 -5.80
N LYS A 328 4.75 -14.01 -5.08
CA LYS A 328 5.78 -14.90 -5.63
C LYS A 328 5.30 -15.91 -6.68
N LEU A 329 4.12 -16.49 -6.48
CA LEU A 329 3.56 -17.51 -7.38
C LEU A 329 2.64 -16.92 -8.46
N PHE A 330 2.44 -15.60 -8.46
CA PHE A 330 1.45 -14.93 -9.31
C PHE A 330 2.13 -13.83 -10.12
N PRO A 331 2.15 -13.91 -11.48
CA PRO A 331 2.87 -12.96 -12.33
C PRO A 331 2.13 -11.61 -12.44
N LEU A 332 1.99 -10.87 -11.33
CA LEU A 332 1.28 -9.58 -11.27
C LEU A 332 1.91 -8.52 -12.19
N THR A 333 3.20 -8.64 -12.50
CA THR A 333 3.90 -7.74 -13.43
C THR A 333 3.30 -7.72 -14.84
N THR A 334 2.48 -8.71 -15.19
CA THR A 334 1.77 -8.76 -16.49
C THR A 334 0.57 -7.83 -16.56
N GLY A 335 0.11 -7.28 -15.42
CA GLY A 335 -1.03 -6.37 -15.36
C GLY A 335 -2.38 -7.04 -15.14
N ASP A 336 -2.40 -8.30 -14.67
CA ASP A 336 -3.63 -9.01 -14.32
C ASP A 336 -3.64 -9.38 -12.83
N VAL A 337 -4.40 -8.65 -12.01
CA VAL A 337 -4.53 -8.93 -10.58
C VAL A 337 -5.38 -10.18 -10.29
N THR A 338 -6.19 -10.65 -11.25
CA THR A 338 -7.06 -11.81 -11.05
C THR A 338 -6.30 -13.13 -10.97
N VAL A 339 -5.01 -13.14 -11.29
CA VAL A 339 -4.14 -14.30 -11.05
C VAL A 339 -3.88 -14.50 -9.56
N SER A 340 -3.96 -13.44 -8.74
CA SER A 340 -3.87 -13.53 -7.29
C SER A 340 -5.16 -14.10 -6.69
N PRO A 341 -5.12 -15.22 -5.96
CA PRO A 341 -6.29 -15.78 -5.30
C PRO A 341 -6.87 -14.83 -4.23
N PHE A 342 -6.04 -14.04 -3.58
CA PHE A 342 -6.46 -13.04 -2.58
C PHE A 342 -7.31 -11.93 -3.22
N ALA A 343 -6.83 -11.35 -4.33
CA ALA A 343 -7.58 -10.35 -5.08
C ALA A 343 -8.87 -10.97 -5.67
N LYS A 344 -8.79 -12.18 -6.18
CA LYS A 344 -9.94 -12.88 -6.79
C LYS A 344 -11.06 -13.15 -5.81
N VAL A 345 -10.75 -13.51 -4.57
CA VAL A 345 -11.75 -13.70 -3.51
C VAL A 345 -12.46 -12.38 -3.19
N PHE A 346 -11.71 -11.29 -3.04
CA PHE A 346 -12.31 -9.97 -2.84
C PHE A 346 -13.22 -9.58 -4.00
N LEU A 347 -12.74 -9.67 -5.24
CA LEU A 347 -13.52 -9.31 -6.42
C LEU A 347 -14.80 -10.15 -6.52
N ARG A 348 -14.74 -11.44 -6.24
CA ARG A 348 -15.93 -12.33 -6.28
C ARG A 348 -16.95 -12.03 -5.19
N LEU A 349 -16.54 -11.57 -4.02
CA LEU A 349 -17.46 -11.33 -2.92
C LEU A 349 -18.06 -9.92 -2.94
N PHE A 350 -17.31 -8.94 -3.43
CA PHE A 350 -17.72 -7.54 -3.31
C PHE A 350 -18.01 -6.84 -4.65
N VAL A 351 -17.67 -7.46 -5.80
CA VAL A 351 -17.80 -6.85 -7.13
C VAL A 351 -18.68 -7.68 -8.08
N SER A 352 -18.96 -8.93 -7.77
CA SER A 352 -19.82 -9.82 -8.59
C SER A 352 -21.29 -9.48 -8.46
#